data_0ae36929d1e258e57a60e14f8d58605d
#
_entry.id   0ae36929d1e258e57a60e14f8d58605d
#
_cell.length_a   1.000
_cell.length_b   1.000
_cell.length_c   1.000
_cell.angle_alpha   90.00
_cell.angle_beta   90.00
_cell.angle_gamma   90.00
#
_symmetry.space_group_name_H-M   'P 1'
#
loop_
_entity.id
_entity.type
_entity.pdbx_description
1 polymer ?
#
loop_
_entity_poly.entity_id
_entity_poly.type
_entity_poly.pdbx_seq_one_letter_code
_entity_poly.pdbx_strand_id
1 'polypeptide(L)'
;KKMGRQDMALEQFDRQMIHELELFFRTDCRLSVNTTAKMMSMVRKGILWAYRCGIIPTNPFSTYRIKKEESQKQYLNRQEIIRIMGKRLDIPRLASIRDIFIFSCFTGIAYSDICRLRKDQLISDSDKGMYIHLYRTKTNHPAFIPLLPQARKMVSLYIGKGESEYLFPTISNQKSNAYLKELADICHIRKRVTFHVAKHHTISI
;
A
#
# COMPACT_ATOMS: atom_id res chain seq x y z
N LYS A 1 -9.72 -29.79 -1.81
CA LYS A 1 -11.11 -30.13 -2.19
C LYS A 1 -11.52 -29.56 -3.56
N LYS A 2 -11.09 -28.33 -3.93
CA LYS A 2 -11.45 -27.74 -5.25
C LYS A 2 -10.69 -28.34 -6.45
N MET A 3 -9.54 -28.98 -6.25
CA MET A 3 -8.81 -29.71 -7.32
C MET A 3 -9.24 -31.17 -7.46
N GLY A 4 -10.31 -31.63 -6.79
CA GLY A 4 -10.75 -33.02 -6.82
C GLY A 4 -9.84 -34.03 -6.07
N ARG A 5 -8.76 -33.54 -5.45
CA ARG A 5 -7.84 -34.35 -4.64
C ARG A 5 -8.08 -34.10 -3.16
N GLN A 6 -8.20 -35.13 -2.35
CA GLN A 6 -8.53 -34.97 -0.93
C GLN A 6 -7.27 -34.67 -0.11
N ASP A 7 -6.27 -35.52 -0.21
CA ASP A 7 -4.99 -35.39 0.51
C ASP A 7 -3.90 -36.11 -0.29
N MET A 8 -2.65 -35.70 -0.15
CA MET A 8 -1.54 -36.38 -0.80
C MET A 8 -0.28 -36.25 0.02
N ALA A 9 0.56 -37.28 -0.02
CA ALA A 9 1.87 -37.26 0.59
C ALA A 9 2.79 -36.24 -0.13
N LEU A 10 3.65 -35.58 0.64
CA LEU A 10 4.57 -34.57 0.08
C LEU A 10 5.56 -35.15 -0.92
N GLU A 11 5.89 -36.44 -0.78
CA GLU A 11 6.77 -37.18 -1.70
C GLU A 11 6.18 -37.31 -3.11
N GLN A 12 4.86 -37.22 -3.24
CA GLN A 12 4.15 -37.27 -4.52
C GLN A 12 4.08 -35.91 -5.21
N PHE A 13 4.56 -34.82 -4.56
CA PHE A 13 4.54 -33.47 -5.11
C PHE A 13 5.69 -33.31 -6.11
N ASP A 14 5.41 -33.59 -7.36
CA ASP A 14 6.36 -33.54 -8.46
C ASP A 14 6.27 -32.26 -9.33
N ARG A 15 7.05 -32.22 -10.39
CA ARG A 15 7.06 -31.09 -11.33
C ARG A 15 5.72 -30.95 -12.11
N GLN A 16 5.06 -32.04 -12.43
CA GLN A 16 3.78 -32.01 -13.12
C GLN A 16 2.73 -31.35 -12.22
N MET A 17 2.72 -31.67 -10.94
CA MET A 17 1.84 -31.09 -9.94
C MET A 17 2.03 -29.57 -9.81
N ILE A 18 3.26 -29.06 -9.95
CA ILE A 18 3.51 -27.62 -9.96
C ILE A 18 2.79 -26.94 -11.12
N HIS A 19 2.84 -27.52 -12.32
CA HIS A 19 2.15 -26.98 -13.50
C HIS A 19 0.62 -27.09 -13.38
N GLU A 20 0.09 -28.20 -12.88
CA GLU A 20 -1.34 -28.37 -12.62
C GLU A 20 -1.85 -27.35 -11.60
N LEU A 21 -1.09 -27.09 -10.54
CA LEU A 21 -1.44 -26.11 -9.51
C LEU A 21 -1.40 -24.68 -10.07
N GLU A 22 -0.40 -24.34 -10.89
CA GLU A 22 -0.36 -23.04 -11.58
C GLU A 22 -1.56 -22.86 -12.49
N LEU A 23 -1.88 -23.87 -13.29
CA LEU A 23 -3.04 -23.86 -14.18
C LEU A 23 -4.34 -23.68 -13.39
N PHE A 24 -4.55 -24.46 -12.32
CA PHE A 24 -5.71 -24.33 -11.44
C PHE A 24 -5.87 -22.92 -10.86
N PHE A 25 -4.78 -22.28 -10.41
CA PHE A 25 -4.85 -20.91 -9.93
C PHE A 25 -5.27 -19.92 -11.03
N ARG A 26 -4.84 -20.15 -12.26
CA ARG A 26 -5.14 -19.25 -13.40
C ARG A 26 -6.52 -19.49 -14.00
N THR A 27 -6.96 -20.74 -14.16
CA THR A 27 -8.22 -21.09 -14.81
C THR A 27 -9.39 -21.14 -13.82
N ASP A 28 -9.32 -22.03 -12.84
CA ASP A 28 -10.42 -22.26 -11.90
C ASP A 28 -10.58 -21.16 -10.87
N CYS A 29 -9.44 -20.68 -10.32
CA CYS A 29 -9.44 -19.57 -9.36
C CYS A 29 -9.44 -18.20 -10.04
N ARG A 30 -9.23 -18.12 -11.36
CA ARG A 30 -9.16 -16.88 -12.16
C ARG A 30 -8.22 -15.82 -11.58
N LEU A 31 -7.09 -16.24 -11.00
CA LEU A 31 -6.12 -15.33 -10.41
C LEU A 31 -5.28 -14.65 -11.50
N SER A 32 -4.92 -13.40 -11.28
CA SER A 32 -3.95 -12.70 -12.13
C SER A 32 -2.57 -13.36 -12.07
N VAL A 33 -1.74 -13.15 -13.10
CA VAL A 33 -0.37 -13.69 -13.17
C VAL A 33 0.43 -13.40 -11.90
N ASN A 34 0.40 -12.16 -11.43
CA ASN A 34 1.14 -11.76 -10.22
C ASN A 34 0.58 -12.36 -8.93
N THR A 35 -0.73 -12.57 -8.84
CA THR A 35 -1.35 -13.26 -7.70
C THR A 35 -0.99 -14.73 -7.71
N THR A 36 -1.06 -15.38 -8.88
CA THR A 36 -0.60 -16.77 -9.07
C THR A 36 0.87 -16.90 -8.69
N ALA A 37 1.74 -16.01 -9.15
CA ALA A 37 3.15 -16.01 -8.80
C ALA A 37 3.39 -15.90 -7.28
N LYS A 38 2.58 -15.10 -6.59
CA LYS A 38 2.63 -15.00 -5.12
C LYS A 38 2.24 -16.31 -4.45
N MET A 39 1.15 -16.96 -4.90
CA MET A 39 0.70 -18.25 -4.37
C MET A 39 1.74 -19.35 -4.63
N MET A 40 2.26 -19.44 -5.85
CA MET A 40 3.34 -20.37 -6.21
C MET A 40 4.61 -20.15 -5.38
N SER A 41 4.94 -18.88 -5.06
CA SER A 41 6.06 -18.55 -4.18
C SER A 41 5.85 -19.04 -2.74
N MET A 42 4.62 -19.04 -2.24
CA MET A 42 4.28 -19.58 -0.92
C MET A 42 4.41 -21.11 -0.90
N VAL A 43 3.85 -21.79 -1.91
CA VAL A 43 3.99 -23.25 -2.06
C VAL A 43 5.47 -23.64 -2.15
N ARG A 44 6.24 -22.94 -3.00
CA ARG A 44 7.70 -23.18 -3.12
C ARG A 44 8.42 -23.08 -1.78
N LYS A 45 8.06 -22.12 -0.91
CA LYS A 45 8.69 -22.01 0.43
C LYS A 45 8.43 -23.24 1.28
N GLY A 46 7.18 -23.75 1.30
CA GLY A 46 6.85 -24.97 2.04
C GLY A 46 7.60 -26.21 1.53
N ILE A 47 7.62 -26.41 0.20
CA ILE A 47 8.32 -27.53 -0.44
C ILE A 47 9.84 -27.45 -0.21
N LEU A 48 10.44 -26.24 -0.32
CA LEU A 48 11.87 -26.04 -0.02
C LEU A 48 12.21 -26.32 1.44
N TRP A 49 11.33 -25.99 2.37
CA TRP A 49 11.49 -26.35 3.78
C TRP A 49 11.46 -27.87 3.96
N ALA A 50 10.46 -28.57 3.40
CA ALA A 50 10.36 -30.03 3.46
C ALA A 50 11.60 -30.74 2.85
N TYR A 51 12.12 -30.23 1.74
CA TYR A 51 13.37 -30.73 1.13
C TYR A 51 14.58 -30.54 2.06
N ARG A 52 14.72 -29.36 2.67
CA ARG A 52 15.84 -29.07 3.61
C ARG A 52 15.76 -29.89 4.89
N CYS A 53 14.56 -30.26 5.33
CA CYS A 53 14.35 -31.15 6.47
C CYS A 53 14.49 -32.64 6.13
N GLY A 54 14.81 -32.98 4.87
CA GLY A 54 14.91 -34.38 4.44
C GLY A 54 13.59 -35.15 4.33
N ILE A 55 12.43 -34.44 4.41
CA ILE A 55 11.10 -35.04 4.29
C ILE A 55 10.85 -35.51 2.86
N ILE A 56 11.33 -34.75 1.86
CA ILE A 56 11.28 -35.13 0.44
C ILE A 56 12.70 -35.25 -0.11
N PRO A 57 12.97 -36.26 -0.97
CA PRO A 57 14.35 -36.55 -1.45
C PRO A 57 14.82 -35.56 -2.52
N THR A 58 13.92 -34.92 -3.24
CA THR A 58 14.21 -34.03 -4.35
C THR A 58 13.42 -32.71 -4.27
N ASN A 59 13.99 -31.65 -4.81
CA ASN A 59 13.30 -30.36 -4.91
C ASN A 59 12.61 -30.22 -6.27
N PRO A 60 11.26 -30.37 -6.37
CA PRO A 60 10.54 -30.29 -7.64
C PRO A 60 10.55 -28.87 -8.25
N PHE A 61 10.84 -27.82 -7.45
CA PHE A 61 10.98 -26.45 -7.92
C PHE A 61 12.38 -26.10 -8.46
N SER A 62 13.32 -27.04 -8.53
CA SER A 62 14.73 -26.77 -8.93
C SER A 62 14.82 -26.09 -10.29
N THR A 63 14.01 -26.53 -11.27
CA THR A 63 13.99 -26.02 -12.64
C THR A 63 12.78 -25.13 -12.96
N TYR A 64 11.85 -24.96 -11.99
CA TYR A 64 10.63 -24.19 -12.22
C TYR A 64 10.87 -22.69 -11.96
N ARG A 65 10.55 -21.86 -12.95
CA ARG A 65 10.62 -20.39 -12.86
C ARG A 65 9.23 -19.78 -12.70
N ILE A 66 9.00 -19.10 -11.60
CA ILE A 66 7.76 -18.37 -11.35
C ILE A 66 7.72 -17.14 -12.27
N LYS A 67 6.78 -17.11 -13.21
CA LYS A 67 6.58 -15.98 -14.11
C LYS A 67 5.90 -14.83 -13.35
N LYS A 68 6.41 -13.62 -13.55
CA LYS A 68 5.82 -12.37 -13.04
C LYS A 68 5.71 -11.38 -14.18
N GLU A 69 4.63 -10.63 -14.18
CA GLU A 69 4.47 -9.47 -15.06
C GLU A 69 4.87 -8.21 -14.33
N GLU A 70 5.57 -7.32 -15.01
CA GLU A 70 5.85 -5.99 -14.48
C GLU A 70 4.55 -5.21 -14.33
N SER A 71 4.25 -4.78 -13.11
CA SER A 71 3.14 -3.89 -12.88
C SER A 71 3.59 -2.45 -13.19
N GLN A 72 3.00 -1.83 -14.20
CA GLN A 72 3.20 -0.41 -14.44
C GLN A 72 2.68 0.39 -13.24
N LYS A 73 3.61 0.95 -12.48
CA LYS A 73 3.26 1.83 -11.37
C LYS A 73 2.80 3.16 -11.96
N GLN A 74 1.54 3.49 -11.71
CA GLN A 74 1.00 4.79 -12.09
C GLN A 74 1.35 5.82 -11.02
N TYR A 75 1.95 6.93 -11.43
CA TYR A 75 2.24 8.06 -10.56
C TYR A 75 1.39 9.26 -11.00
N LEU A 76 1.00 10.10 -10.03
CA LEU A 76 0.41 11.39 -10.34
C LEU A 76 1.51 12.35 -10.77
N ASN A 77 1.28 13.10 -11.82
CA ASN A 77 2.18 14.19 -12.19
C ASN A 77 1.88 15.46 -11.35
N ARG A 78 2.78 16.45 -11.44
CA ARG A 78 2.64 17.71 -10.70
C ARG A 78 1.31 18.43 -10.98
N GLN A 79 0.87 18.45 -12.22
CA GLN A 79 -0.38 19.10 -12.62
C GLN A 79 -1.61 18.40 -12.03
N GLU A 80 -1.61 17.07 -11.97
CA GLU A 80 -2.68 16.30 -11.34
C GLU A 80 -2.79 16.58 -9.84
N ILE A 81 -1.66 16.71 -9.15
CA ILE A 81 -1.64 17.08 -7.72
C ILE A 81 -2.12 18.50 -7.51
N ILE A 82 -1.67 19.46 -8.31
CA ILE A 82 -2.14 20.85 -8.25
C ILE A 82 -3.65 20.89 -8.49
N ARG A 83 -4.18 20.10 -9.42
CA ARG A 83 -5.62 20.02 -9.71
C ARG A 83 -6.39 19.47 -8.51
N ILE A 84 -5.89 18.44 -7.83
CA ILE A 84 -6.48 17.91 -6.60
C ILE A 84 -6.45 18.96 -5.49
N MET A 85 -5.32 19.62 -5.28
CA MET A 85 -5.14 20.65 -4.25
C MET A 85 -6.07 21.84 -4.44
N GLY A 86 -6.21 22.30 -5.68
CA GLY A 86 -7.01 23.49 -6.02
C GLY A 86 -8.51 23.22 -6.17
N LYS A 87 -8.95 21.96 -6.14
CA LYS A 87 -10.35 21.63 -6.33
C LYS A 87 -11.20 22.08 -5.15
N ARG A 88 -12.19 22.93 -5.43
CA ARG A 88 -13.20 23.32 -4.44
C ARG A 88 -14.16 22.14 -4.23
N LEU A 89 -14.36 21.75 -2.99
CA LEU A 89 -15.17 20.60 -2.60
C LEU A 89 -16.14 21.04 -1.50
N ASP A 90 -17.43 20.95 -1.80
CA ASP A 90 -18.50 21.31 -0.85
C ASP A 90 -18.84 20.14 0.10
N ILE A 91 -18.36 18.94 -0.22
CA ILE A 91 -18.60 17.73 0.55
C ILE A 91 -17.46 17.54 1.58
N PRO A 92 -17.72 17.67 2.90
CA PRO A 92 -16.68 17.67 3.94
C PRO A 92 -15.81 16.40 3.94
N ARG A 93 -16.41 15.21 3.69
CA ARG A 93 -15.67 13.94 3.64
C ARG A 93 -14.64 13.90 2.51
N LEU A 94 -14.95 14.49 1.36
CA LEU A 94 -14.04 14.56 0.23
C LEU A 94 -12.95 15.62 0.45
N ALA A 95 -13.29 16.73 1.07
CA ALA A 95 -12.31 17.75 1.46
C ALA A 95 -11.28 17.17 2.45
N SER A 96 -11.75 16.45 3.49
CA SER A 96 -10.86 15.81 4.46
C SER A 96 -9.95 14.78 3.80
N ILE A 97 -10.48 13.91 2.94
CA ILE A 97 -9.64 12.87 2.30
C ILE A 97 -8.64 13.47 1.32
N ARG A 98 -9.00 14.57 0.60
CA ARG A 98 -8.09 15.36 -0.22
C ARG A 98 -6.92 15.86 0.61
N ASP A 99 -7.20 16.51 1.74
CA ASP A 99 -6.18 17.14 2.58
C ASP A 99 -5.21 16.08 3.16
N ILE A 100 -5.73 14.95 3.63
CA ILE A 100 -4.92 13.81 4.10
C ILE A 100 -4.09 13.22 2.95
N PHE A 101 -4.66 13.12 1.75
CA PHE A 101 -3.95 12.61 0.58
C PHE A 101 -2.80 13.55 0.18
N ILE A 102 -3.06 14.85 0.11
CA ILE A 102 -2.03 15.86 -0.16
C ILE A 102 -0.94 15.84 0.92
N PHE A 103 -1.33 15.76 2.19
CA PHE A 103 -0.36 15.60 3.28
C PHE A 103 0.53 14.36 3.08
N SER A 104 -0.06 13.21 2.70
CA SER A 104 0.70 12.00 2.37
C SER A 104 1.65 12.19 1.18
N CYS A 105 1.23 12.95 0.15
CA CYS A 105 2.08 13.25 -1.02
C CYS A 105 3.33 14.06 -0.64
N PHE A 106 3.22 15.00 0.28
CA PHE A 106 4.32 15.91 0.65
C PHE A 106 5.15 15.42 1.85
N THR A 107 4.72 14.36 2.55
CA THR A 107 5.45 13.80 3.69
C THR A 107 5.95 12.37 3.47
N GLY A 108 5.39 11.66 2.51
CA GLY A 108 5.68 10.23 2.29
C GLY A 108 5.19 9.30 3.41
N ILE A 109 4.35 9.82 4.32
CA ILE A 109 3.78 9.04 5.42
C ILE A 109 2.70 8.12 4.86
N ALA A 110 2.74 6.84 5.24
CA ALA A 110 1.72 5.88 4.85
C ALA A 110 0.39 6.17 5.56
N TYR A 111 -0.74 5.85 4.92
CA TYR A 111 -2.06 6.09 5.50
C TYR A 111 -2.24 5.46 6.89
N SER A 112 -1.70 4.25 7.10
CA SER A 112 -1.71 3.59 8.42
C SER A 112 -1.03 4.41 9.52
N ASP A 113 0.04 5.13 9.18
CA ASP A 113 0.78 5.98 10.10
C ASP A 113 0.06 7.33 10.29
N ILE A 114 -0.55 7.88 9.23
CA ILE A 114 -1.38 9.08 9.31
C ILE A 114 -2.59 8.86 10.23
N CYS A 115 -3.22 7.68 10.16
CA CYS A 115 -4.34 7.33 11.04
C CYS A 115 -4.00 7.34 12.54
N ARG A 116 -2.72 7.24 12.87
CA ARG A 116 -2.21 7.21 14.24
C ARG A 116 -1.38 8.43 14.58
N LEU A 117 -1.27 9.39 13.66
CA LEU A 117 -0.48 10.61 13.88
C LEU A 117 -1.16 11.49 14.90
N ARG A 118 -0.47 11.71 16.01
CA ARG A 118 -0.94 12.54 17.15
C ARG A 118 -0.44 13.96 17.01
N LYS A 119 -1.17 14.89 17.63
CA LYS A 119 -0.82 16.31 17.64
C LYS A 119 0.50 16.57 18.40
N ASP A 120 0.80 15.78 19.43
CA ASP A 120 2.03 15.87 20.23
C ASP A 120 3.31 15.39 19.50
N GLN A 121 3.14 14.69 18.38
CA GLN A 121 4.26 14.27 17.50
C GLN A 121 4.72 15.36 16.55
N LEU A 122 4.04 16.50 16.52
CA LEU A 122 4.44 17.69 15.77
C LEU A 122 5.41 18.52 16.63
N ILE A 123 6.63 18.65 16.16
CA ILE A 123 7.68 19.38 16.86
C ILE A 123 8.00 20.63 16.04
N SER A 124 8.00 21.78 16.70
CA SER A 124 8.44 23.06 16.12
C SER A 124 9.79 23.43 16.69
N ASP A 125 10.77 23.60 15.82
CA ASP A 125 12.13 23.98 16.16
C ASP A 125 12.44 25.33 15.48
N SER A 126 13.04 26.26 16.21
CA SER A 126 13.36 27.61 15.72
C SER A 126 14.29 27.56 14.49
N ASP A 127 15.25 26.61 14.47
CA ASP A 127 16.29 26.55 13.46
C ASP A 127 15.94 25.59 12.32
N LYS A 128 15.25 24.47 12.63
CA LYS A 128 14.92 23.40 11.70
C LYS A 128 13.49 23.47 11.17
N GLY A 129 12.66 24.37 11.71
CA GLY A 129 11.26 24.50 11.34
C GLY A 129 10.39 23.39 11.95
N MET A 130 9.25 23.12 11.32
CA MET A 130 8.30 22.12 11.82
C MET A 130 8.60 20.74 11.23
N TYR A 131 8.62 19.72 12.08
CA TYR A 131 8.80 18.32 11.68
C TYR A 131 7.92 17.37 12.49
N ILE A 132 7.76 16.16 11.98
CA ILE A 132 7.04 15.06 12.66
C ILE A 132 8.06 14.06 13.16
N HIS A 133 7.93 13.65 14.41
CA HIS A 133 8.63 12.51 14.98
C HIS A 133 7.64 11.37 15.24
N LEU A 134 7.75 10.28 14.50
CA LEU A 134 6.90 9.11 14.66
C LEU A 134 7.66 7.80 14.51
N TYR A 135 7.09 6.71 15.03
CA TYR A 135 7.54 5.35 14.75
C TYR A 135 6.67 4.73 13.65
N ARG A 136 7.31 4.23 12.59
CA ARG A 136 6.58 3.60 11.47
C ARG A 136 5.90 2.32 11.90
N THR A 137 4.60 2.22 11.71
CA THR A 137 3.79 1.05 12.12
C THR A 137 4.31 -0.27 11.54
N LYS A 138 4.82 -0.28 10.31
CA LYS A 138 5.26 -1.51 9.62
C LYS A 138 6.61 -2.02 10.10
N THR A 139 7.53 -1.14 10.48
CA THR A 139 8.94 -1.49 10.73
C THR A 139 9.39 -1.13 12.14
N ASN A 140 8.57 -0.40 12.89
CA ASN A 140 8.87 0.15 14.22
C ASN A 140 10.17 0.99 14.26
N HIS A 141 10.57 1.56 13.12
CA HIS A 141 11.71 2.48 13.06
C HIS A 141 11.25 3.93 13.29
N PRO A 142 12.02 4.73 14.06
CA PRO A 142 11.76 6.16 14.19
C PRO A 142 11.93 6.86 12.85
N ALA A 143 11.12 7.87 12.60
CA ALA A 143 11.19 8.70 11.41
C ALA A 143 11.03 10.17 11.80
N PHE A 144 11.97 11.00 11.34
CA PHE A 144 11.93 12.45 11.45
C PHE A 144 11.60 13.01 10.07
N ILE A 145 10.44 13.63 9.92
CA ILE A 145 9.92 14.05 8.63
C ILE A 145 9.72 15.56 8.65
N PRO A 146 10.57 16.34 7.93
CA PRO A 146 10.38 17.77 7.84
C PRO A 146 9.10 18.10 7.08
N LEU A 147 8.35 19.08 7.56
CA LEU A 147 7.12 19.51 6.93
C LEU A 147 7.38 20.61 5.91
N LEU A 148 7.17 20.30 4.65
CA LEU A 148 7.14 21.26 3.57
C LEU A 148 5.96 22.24 3.73
N PRO A 149 5.99 23.43 3.13
CA PRO A 149 4.93 24.44 3.28
C PRO A 149 3.53 23.92 3.00
N GLN A 150 3.37 23.03 2.01
CA GLN A 150 2.09 22.41 1.66
C GLN A 150 1.59 21.48 2.78
N ALA A 151 2.49 20.69 3.37
CA ALA A 151 2.15 19.82 4.50
C ALA A 151 1.82 20.63 5.75
N ARG A 152 2.57 21.71 6.03
CA ARG A 152 2.27 22.65 7.14
C ARG A 152 0.89 23.26 7.00
N LYS A 153 0.50 23.67 5.78
CA LYS A 153 -0.84 24.18 5.51
C LYS A 153 -1.92 23.15 5.86
N MET A 154 -1.70 21.86 5.56
CA MET A 154 -2.66 20.81 5.95
C MET A 154 -2.71 20.66 7.47
N VAL A 155 -1.56 20.65 8.15
CA VAL A 155 -1.50 20.59 9.62
C VAL A 155 -2.27 21.77 10.24
N SER A 156 -2.05 22.99 9.78
CA SER A 156 -2.72 24.19 10.33
C SER A 156 -4.25 24.15 10.20
N LEU A 157 -4.78 23.44 9.21
CA LEU A 157 -6.24 23.25 9.05
C LEU A 157 -6.85 22.34 10.12
N TYR A 158 -6.04 21.46 10.76
CA TYR A 158 -6.54 20.39 11.61
C TYR A 158 -6.06 20.48 13.07
N ILE A 159 -4.90 21.09 13.34
CA ILE A 159 -4.27 21.06 14.68
C ILE A 159 -5.17 21.64 15.78
N GLY A 160 -5.96 22.67 15.46
CA GLY A 160 -6.88 23.33 16.41
C GLY A 160 -8.31 22.77 16.37
N LYS A 161 -8.59 21.75 15.56
CA LYS A 161 -9.96 21.22 15.39
C LYS A 161 -10.19 19.99 16.28
N GLY A 162 -11.28 20.07 17.06
CA GLY A 162 -11.77 18.97 17.90
C GLY A 162 -10.86 18.61 19.07
N GLU A 163 -11.42 17.83 20.00
CA GLU A 163 -10.74 17.36 21.21
C GLU A 163 -9.87 16.12 20.99
N SER A 164 -9.92 15.54 19.79
CA SER A 164 -9.14 14.34 19.45
C SER A 164 -7.64 14.61 19.58
N GLU A 165 -6.93 13.66 20.18
CA GLU A 165 -5.46 13.66 20.22
C GLU A 165 -4.83 13.43 18.83
N TYR A 166 -5.57 12.81 17.90
CA TYR A 166 -5.12 12.57 16.53
C TYR A 166 -5.23 13.83 15.68
N LEU A 167 -4.24 14.00 14.77
CA LEU A 167 -4.18 15.19 13.95
C LEU A 167 -5.30 15.22 12.89
N PHE A 168 -5.59 14.08 12.25
CA PHE A 168 -6.58 14.01 11.17
C PHE A 168 -7.78 13.12 11.55
N PRO A 169 -8.98 13.47 11.06
CA PRO A 169 -10.12 12.55 11.09
C PRO A 169 -9.88 11.43 10.08
N THR A 170 -9.75 10.20 10.55
CA THR A 170 -9.45 9.05 9.70
C THR A 170 -10.59 8.05 9.65
N ILE A 171 -10.66 7.33 8.54
CA ILE A 171 -11.65 6.29 8.26
C ILE A 171 -10.90 5.02 7.81
N SER A 172 -11.62 3.92 7.60
CA SER A 172 -11.00 2.69 7.11
C SER A 172 -10.29 2.90 5.77
N ASN A 173 -9.19 2.19 5.53
CA ASN A 173 -8.43 2.28 4.29
C ASN A 173 -9.29 1.97 3.05
N GLN A 174 -10.27 1.08 3.19
CA GLN A 174 -11.19 0.74 2.10
C GLN A 174 -12.08 1.95 1.74
N LYS A 175 -12.70 2.60 2.73
CA LYS A 175 -13.53 3.80 2.52
C LYS A 175 -12.69 4.96 1.99
N SER A 176 -11.48 5.16 2.51
CA SER A 176 -10.60 6.24 2.06
C SER A 176 -10.20 6.07 0.58
N ASN A 177 -9.92 4.85 0.13
CA ASN A 177 -9.64 4.58 -1.28
C ASN A 177 -10.88 4.74 -2.19
N ALA A 178 -12.08 4.44 -1.69
CA ALA A 178 -13.32 4.72 -2.43
C ALA A 178 -13.52 6.23 -2.62
N TYR A 179 -13.29 7.04 -1.58
CA TYR A 179 -13.38 8.50 -1.67
C TYR A 179 -12.27 9.11 -2.52
N LEU A 180 -11.06 8.52 -2.54
CA LEU A 180 -10.01 8.95 -3.45
C LEU A 180 -10.36 8.66 -4.91
N LYS A 181 -11.08 7.59 -5.20
CA LYS A 181 -11.60 7.32 -6.54
C LYS A 181 -12.62 8.38 -6.95
N GLU A 182 -13.61 8.68 -6.08
CA GLU A 182 -14.59 9.74 -6.32
C GLU A 182 -13.90 11.10 -6.54
N LEU A 183 -12.90 11.44 -5.73
CA LEU A 183 -12.11 12.66 -5.90
C LEU A 183 -11.36 12.70 -7.24
N ALA A 184 -10.78 11.58 -7.67
CA ALA A 184 -10.09 11.47 -8.95
C ALA A 184 -11.06 11.70 -10.12
N ASP A 185 -12.26 11.13 -10.05
CA ASP A 185 -13.32 11.32 -11.07
C ASP A 185 -13.73 12.81 -11.15
N ILE A 186 -13.95 13.46 -10.00
CA ILE A 186 -14.28 14.91 -9.92
C ILE A 186 -13.12 15.79 -10.47
N CYS A 187 -11.87 15.35 -10.31
CA CYS A 187 -10.69 16.04 -10.82
C CYS A 187 -10.33 15.65 -12.25
N HIS A 188 -11.12 14.81 -12.93
CA HIS A 188 -10.86 14.28 -14.28
C HIS A 188 -9.49 13.60 -14.39
N ILE A 189 -9.12 12.80 -13.37
CA ILE A 189 -7.88 12.03 -13.33
C ILE A 189 -8.23 10.57 -13.63
N ARG A 190 -7.79 10.06 -14.79
CA ARG A 190 -8.06 8.68 -15.24
C ARG A 190 -7.22 7.63 -14.54
N LYS A 191 -6.17 8.05 -13.81
CA LYS A 191 -5.29 7.15 -13.07
C LYS A 191 -5.96 6.67 -11.79
N ARG A 192 -5.62 5.46 -11.36
CA ARG A 192 -6.07 4.93 -10.06
C ARG A 192 -5.36 5.68 -8.92
N VAL A 193 -6.07 6.57 -8.24
CA VAL A 193 -5.56 7.31 -7.08
C VAL A 193 -5.77 6.47 -5.81
N THR A 194 -4.71 6.24 -5.06
CA THR A 194 -4.71 5.54 -3.76
C THR A 194 -3.63 6.14 -2.87
N PHE A 195 -3.70 5.93 -1.55
CA PHE A 195 -2.63 6.38 -0.65
C PHE A 195 -1.27 5.71 -0.93
N HIS A 196 -1.25 4.55 -1.59
CA HIS A 196 0.01 3.95 -2.03
C HIS A 196 0.69 4.78 -3.12
N VAL A 197 -0.11 5.37 -4.02
CA VAL A 197 0.39 6.29 -5.07
C VAL A 197 0.94 7.58 -4.46
N ALA A 198 0.29 8.13 -3.42
CA ALA A 198 0.76 9.32 -2.72
C ALA A 198 2.20 9.17 -2.21
N LYS A 199 2.50 8.05 -1.55
CA LYS A 199 3.83 7.76 -0.99
C LYS A 199 4.95 7.75 -2.04
N HIS A 200 4.65 7.36 -3.28
CA HIS A 200 5.64 7.31 -4.36
C HIS A 200 5.89 8.65 -5.04
N HIS A 201 5.08 9.67 -4.73
CA HIS A 201 5.21 11.01 -5.31
C HIS A 201 6.18 11.92 -4.54
N THR A 202 6.54 11.58 -3.33
CA THR A 202 7.35 12.41 -2.39
C THR A 202 8.76 12.76 -2.90
N ILE A 203 9.19 12.30 -4.07
CA ILE A 203 10.61 12.32 -4.47
C ILE A 203 10.91 13.32 -5.58
N SER A 204 9.95 14.08 -6.08
CA SER A 204 10.17 14.95 -7.26
C SER A 204 9.75 16.41 -7.01
N ILE A 205 10.35 17.01 -5.97
CA ILE A 205 10.31 18.47 -5.78
C ILE A 205 11.72 18.99 -5.66
#